data_a9f25c664ef15598bb7c55256c2e7b1a
#
_entry.id   a9f25c664ef15598bb7c55256c2e7b1a
#
_cell.length_a   1.000
_cell.length_b   1.000
_cell.length_c   1.000
_cell.angle_alpha   90.00
_cell.angle_beta   90.00
_cell.angle_gamma   90.00
#
_symmetry.space_group_name_H-M   'P 1'
#
loop_
_entity.id
_entity.type
_entity.pdbx_description
1 polymer ?
#
loop_
_entity_poly.entity_id
_entity_poly.type
_entity_poly.pdbx_seq_one_letter_code
_entity_poly.pdbx_strand_id
1 'polypeptide(L)'
;MTTASAPLARIFATYGAKSDAFYRAFRTRFPAAQDDYPVRRMSLMIEMLAAAMTRAGSGDPVAVARALEGLSFDDGFHASTMRAQDHQLIQPLYVMEMDKAGTPGVRFDNEGSGYGFRTVLAVPAQRTPIPSTCSMTRP
;
A
#
# COMPACT_ATOMS: atom_id res chain seq x y z
N MET A 1 28.56 -0.60 19.52
CA MET A 1 27.88 -0.37 18.22
C MET A 1 26.64 -1.23 18.20
N THR A 2 25.53 -0.71 18.67
CA THR A 2 24.28 -1.45 18.90
C THR A 2 23.41 -1.31 17.66
N THR A 3 23.18 -2.41 17.00
CA THR A 3 22.45 -2.56 15.75
C THR A 3 21.00 -2.09 15.86
N ALA A 4 20.70 -0.97 15.23
CA ALA A 4 19.33 -0.43 15.06
C ALA A 4 18.45 -1.24 14.07
N SER A 5 18.73 -2.54 13.89
CA SER A 5 18.01 -3.38 12.91
C SER A 5 16.76 -4.06 13.45
N ALA A 6 16.55 -4.11 14.77
CA ALA A 6 15.45 -4.85 15.38
C ALA A 6 14.03 -4.32 15.08
N PRO A 7 13.75 -2.97 15.07
CA PRO A 7 12.40 -2.49 14.81
C PRO A 7 11.97 -2.65 13.34
N LEU A 8 12.89 -2.49 12.39
CA LEU A 8 12.58 -2.64 10.97
C LEU A 8 12.28 -4.09 10.60
N ALA A 9 13.08 -5.04 11.10
CA ALA A 9 12.85 -6.46 10.88
C ALA A 9 11.48 -6.93 11.42
N ARG A 10 11.02 -6.40 12.56
CA ARG A 10 9.71 -6.72 13.14
C ARG A 10 8.55 -6.16 12.30
N ILE A 11 8.66 -4.94 11.78
CA ILE A 11 7.64 -4.34 10.91
C ILE A 11 7.51 -5.15 9.63
N PHE A 12 8.62 -5.56 9.03
CA PHE A 12 8.62 -6.39 7.82
C PHE A 12 8.06 -7.78 8.06
N ALA A 13 8.35 -8.41 9.19
CA ALA A 13 7.84 -9.75 9.49
C ALA A 13 6.31 -9.74 9.65
N THR A 14 5.76 -8.76 10.36
CA THR A 14 4.31 -8.64 10.59
C THR A 14 3.55 -8.27 9.31
N TYR A 15 4.08 -7.32 8.55
CA TYR A 15 3.53 -6.90 7.26
C TYR A 15 3.62 -8.05 6.24
N GLY A 16 4.75 -8.75 6.21
CA GLY A 16 4.98 -9.86 5.31
C GLY A 16 3.93 -10.97 5.41
N ALA A 17 3.55 -11.39 6.61
CA ALA A 17 2.61 -12.50 6.78
C ALA A 17 1.22 -12.22 6.19
N LYS A 18 0.66 -11.03 6.43
CA LYS A 18 -0.64 -10.62 5.85
C LYS A 18 -0.55 -10.46 4.33
N SER A 19 0.51 -9.81 3.86
CA SER A 19 0.77 -9.64 2.43
C SER A 19 0.91 -10.99 1.72
N ASP A 20 1.64 -11.92 2.33
CA ASP A 20 1.83 -13.26 1.80
C ASP A 20 0.50 -14.04 1.74
N ALA A 21 -0.35 -13.94 2.77
CA ALA A 21 -1.66 -14.59 2.79
C ALA A 21 -2.57 -14.04 1.67
N PHE A 22 -2.61 -12.71 1.53
CA PHE A 22 -3.36 -12.07 0.45
C PHE A 22 -2.86 -12.50 -0.92
N TYR A 23 -1.54 -12.46 -1.15
CA TYR A 23 -0.95 -12.83 -2.42
C TYR A 23 -1.23 -14.30 -2.77
N ARG A 24 -1.11 -15.22 -1.83
CA ARG A 24 -1.41 -16.64 -2.05
C ARG A 24 -2.89 -16.86 -2.39
N ALA A 25 -3.80 -16.20 -1.68
CA ALA A 25 -5.23 -16.27 -1.97
C ALA A 25 -5.54 -15.73 -3.38
N PHE A 26 -4.93 -14.61 -3.76
CA PHE A 26 -5.03 -14.04 -5.10
C PHE A 26 -4.53 -15.01 -6.17
N ARG A 27 -3.32 -15.56 -6.00
CA ARG A 27 -2.72 -16.51 -6.96
C ARG A 27 -3.51 -17.82 -7.07
N THR A 28 -4.14 -18.28 -5.99
CA THR A 28 -5.02 -19.45 -6.04
C THR A 28 -6.22 -19.20 -6.94
N ARG A 29 -6.79 -17.99 -6.90
CA ARG A 29 -7.95 -17.62 -7.71
C ARG A 29 -7.57 -17.22 -9.14
N PHE A 30 -6.41 -16.61 -9.31
CA PHE A 30 -5.91 -16.08 -10.58
C PHE A 30 -4.50 -16.62 -10.88
N PRO A 31 -4.38 -17.93 -11.18
CA PRO A 31 -3.06 -18.57 -11.32
C PRO A 31 -2.26 -18.07 -12.53
N ALA A 32 -2.97 -17.60 -13.58
CA ALA A 32 -2.36 -17.09 -14.80
C ALA A 32 -2.16 -15.56 -14.81
N ALA A 33 -2.32 -14.88 -13.64
CA ALA A 33 -2.11 -13.43 -13.56
C ALA A 33 -0.67 -13.10 -13.94
N GLN A 34 -0.52 -12.29 -14.99
CA GLN A 34 0.77 -11.83 -15.48
C GLN A 34 1.24 -10.58 -14.74
N ASP A 35 0.30 -9.74 -14.32
CA ASP A 35 0.57 -8.49 -13.62
C ASP A 35 -0.30 -8.39 -12.37
N ASP A 36 0.25 -8.80 -11.26
CA ASP A 36 -0.39 -8.76 -9.95
C ASP A 36 0.02 -7.51 -9.12
N TYR A 37 0.91 -6.69 -9.66
CA TYR A 37 1.41 -5.49 -9.01
C TYR A 37 0.32 -4.47 -8.62
N PRO A 38 -0.70 -4.17 -9.45
CA PRO A 38 -1.71 -3.19 -9.11
C PRO A 38 -2.78 -3.71 -8.14
N VAL A 39 -2.92 -5.02 -7.95
CA VAL A 39 -4.01 -5.66 -7.20
C VAL A 39 -4.18 -5.05 -5.81
N ARG A 40 -3.11 -4.92 -5.05
CA ARG A 40 -3.17 -4.36 -3.70
C ARG A 40 -3.53 -2.88 -3.65
N ARG A 41 -3.00 -2.11 -4.60
CA ARG A 41 -3.33 -0.68 -4.71
C ARG A 41 -4.80 -0.49 -5.08
N MET A 42 -5.31 -1.31 -5.97
CA MET A 42 -6.72 -1.30 -6.34
C MET A 42 -7.61 -1.69 -5.16
N SER A 43 -7.25 -2.73 -4.39
CA SER A 43 -7.98 -3.11 -3.18
C SER A 43 -8.05 -1.95 -2.19
N LEU A 44 -6.92 -1.34 -1.84
CA LEU A 44 -6.88 -0.17 -0.96
C LEU A 44 -7.75 0.98 -1.47
N MET A 45 -7.68 1.28 -2.78
CA MET A 45 -8.49 2.36 -3.36
C MET A 45 -9.99 2.11 -3.22
N ILE A 46 -10.45 0.88 -3.51
CA ILE A 46 -11.87 0.51 -3.41
C ILE A 46 -12.34 0.51 -1.95
N GLU A 47 -11.54 -0.05 -1.05
CA GLU A 47 -11.86 -0.11 0.38
C GLU A 47 -11.91 1.30 0.99
N MET A 48 -10.96 2.15 0.64
CA MET A 48 -10.93 3.54 1.10
C MET A 48 -12.09 4.36 0.54
N LEU A 49 -12.48 4.13 -0.72
CA LEU A 49 -13.66 4.74 -1.32
C LEU A 49 -14.94 4.31 -0.60
N ALA A 50 -15.09 3.02 -0.31
CA ALA A 50 -16.24 2.50 0.43
C ALA A 50 -16.32 3.10 1.85
N ALA A 51 -15.17 3.26 2.52
CA ALA A 51 -15.11 3.93 3.82
C ALA A 51 -15.52 5.40 3.72
N ALA A 52 -15.12 6.11 2.65
CA ALA A 52 -15.52 7.49 2.41
C ALA A 52 -17.04 7.61 2.13
N MET A 53 -17.60 6.70 1.35
CA MET A 53 -19.06 6.64 1.11
C MET A 53 -19.84 6.39 2.41
N THR A 54 -19.33 5.49 3.25
CA THR A 54 -19.91 5.23 4.58
C THR A 54 -19.85 6.47 5.46
N ARG A 55 -18.71 7.15 5.48
CA ARG A 55 -18.51 8.41 6.23
C ARG A 55 -19.41 9.54 5.73
N ALA A 56 -19.61 9.63 4.42
CA ALA A 56 -20.49 10.61 3.79
C ALA A 56 -21.98 10.31 3.99
N GLY A 57 -22.33 9.04 4.24
CA GLY A 57 -23.72 8.56 4.21
C GLY A 57 -24.37 8.72 2.83
N SER A 58 -23.57 8.79 1.77
CA SER A 58 -24.01 9.13 0.43
C SER A 58 -23.13 8.52 -0.64
N GLY A 59 -23.70 8.29 -1.83
CA GLY A 59 -22.95 7.98 -3.06
C GLY A 59 -22.72 9.20 -3.95
N ASP A 60 -23.11 10.40 -3.50
CA ASP A 60 -22.84 11.63 -4.23
C ASP A 60 -21.34 11.89 -4.35
N PRO A 61 -20.82 12.11 -5.58
CA PRO A 61 -19.37 12.22 -5.80
C PRO A 61 -18.72 13.36 -5.02
N VAL A 62 -19.41 14.49 -4.86
CA VAL A 62 -18.88 15.66 -4.14
C VAL A 62 -18.84 15.38 -2.65
N ALA A 63 -19.89 14.78 -2.09
CA ALA A 63 -19.94 14.40 -0.69
C ALA A 63 -18.86 13.36 -0.37
N VAL A 64 -18.64 12.37 -1.23
CA VAL A 64 -17.62 11.35 -1.08
C VAL A 64 -16.22 11.94 -1.17
N ALA A 65 -15.96 12.84 -2.14
CA ALA A 65 -14.68 13.52 -2.28
C ALA A 65 -14.33 14.33 -1.02
N ARG A 66 -15.30 15.05 -0.45
CA ARG A 66 -15.13 15.76 0.83
C ARG A 66 -14.89 14.81 1.99
N ALA A 67 -15.58 13.66 2.00
CA ALA A 67 -15.40 12.64 3.04
C ALA A 67 -14.02 11.95 2.96
N LEU A 68 -13.36 11.95 1.82
CA LEU A 68 -11.98 11.49 1.68
C LEU A 68 -10.99 12.43 2.37
N GLU A 69 -11.27 13.72 2.47
CA GLU A 69 -10.36 14.70 3.06
C GLU A 69 -10.05 14.38 4.53
N GLY A 70 -8.76 14.13 4.80
CA GLY A 70 -8.30 13.73 6.13
C GLY A 70 -8.71 12.32 6.56
N LEU A 71 -9.28 11.51 5.65
CA LEU A 71 -9.64 10.13 5.98
C LEU A 71 -8.37 9.31 6.20
N SER A 72 -8.22 8.74 7.38
CA SER A 72 -7.23 7.72 7.68
C SER A 72 -7.87 6.34 7.56
N PHE A 73 -7.18 5.43 6.89
CA PHE A 73 -7.65 4.09 6.63
C PHE A 73 -6.51 3.09 6.82
N ASP A 74 -6.79 2.00 7.53
CA ASP A 74 -5.86 0.89 7.71
C ASP A 74 -6.41 -0.33 6.96
N ASP A 75 -5.73 -0.74 5.91
CA ASP A 75 -6.07 -1.93 5.11
C ASP A 75 -5.60 -3.24 5.75
N GLY A 76 -5.12 -3.16 7.00
CA GLY A 76 -4.50 -4.28 7.72
C GLY A 76 -3.06 -4.58 7.27
N PHE A 77 -2.52 -3.81 6.33
CA PHE A 77 -1.13 -3.88 5.90
C PHE A 77 -0.37 -2.62 6.34
N HIS A 78 -0.96 -1.46 6.17
CA HIS A 78 -0.42 -0.19 6.65
C HIS A 78 -1.54 0.85 6.75
N ALA A 79 -1.34 1.80 7.65
CA ALA A 79 -2.21 2.97 7.72
C ALA A 79 -1.85 3.97 6.62
N SER A 80 -2.87 4.47 5.95
CA SER A 80 -2.77 5.50 4.93
C SER A 80 -3.69 6.67 5.30
N THR A 81 -3.35 7.88 4.86
CA THR A 81 -4.17 9.06 5.10
C THR A 81 -4.30 9.87 3.82
N MET A 82 -5.52 10.24 3.46
CA MET A 82 -5.78 11.16 2.36
C MET A 82 -5.55 12.60 2.84
N ARG A 83 -4.55 13.27 2.29
CA ARG A 83 -4.27 14.68 2.63
C ARG A 83 -5.39 15.59 2.11
N ALA A 84 -5.99 16.38 3.01
CA ALA A 84 -7.13 17.23 2.67
C ALA A 84 -6.81 18.31 1.63
N GLN A 85 -5.57 18.80 1.61
CA GLN A 85 -5.17 19.93 0.77
C GLN A 85 -5.25 19.61 -0.74
N ASP A 86 -4.86 18.40 -1.14
CA ASP A 86 -4.64 18.06 -2.55
C ASP A 86 -4.96 16.60 -2.88
N HIS A 87 -5.59 15.89 -1.95
CA HIS A 87 -5.91 14.47 -2.07
C HIS A 87 -4.70 13.55 -2.34
N GLN A 88 -3.49 13.98 -1.92
CA GLN A 88 -2.36 13.05 -1.91
C GLN A 88 -2.58 11.96 -0.88
N LEU A 89 -2.46 10.70 -1.30
CA LEU A 89 -2.44 9.58 -0.37
C LEU A 89 -1.07 9.49 0.31
N ILE A 90 -1.05 9.72 1.62
CA ILE A 90 0.14 9.60 2.46
C ILE A 90 0.20 8.17 2.99
N GLN A 91 1.22 7.42 2.59
CA GLN A 91 1.41 6.01 2.94
C GLN A 91 2.89 5.67 2.99
N PRO A 92 3.30 4.57 3.62
CA PRO A 92 4.66 4.08 3.51
C PRO A 92 5.03 3.76 2.06
N LEU A 93 6.28 4.00 1.70
CA LEU A 93 6.84 3.64 0.40
C LEU A 93 7.96 2.61 0.60
N TYR A 94 8.13 1.73 -0.36
CA TYR A 94 9.11 0.66 -0.31
C TYR A 94 10.00 0.71 -1.54
N VAL A 95 11.31 0.67 -1.31
CA VAL A 95 12.29 0.43 -2.37
C VAL A 95 12.53 -1.07 -2.42
N MET A 96 12.35 -1.64 -3.58
CA MET A 96 12.50 -3.07 -3.80
C MET A 96 13.63 -3.32 -4.80
N GLU A 97 14.33 -4.43 -4.60
CA GLU A 97 15.34 -4.96 -5.50
C GLU A 97 14.89 -6.31 -6.05
N MET A 98 15.07 -6.53 -7.34
CA MET A 98 14.82 -7.81 -7.97
C MET A 98 16.03 -8.72 -7.78
N ASP A 99 15.77 -9.95 -7.33
CA ASP A 99 16.81 -10.95 -7.12
C ASP A 99 16.26 -12.35 -7.44
N LYS A 100 17.10 -13.37 -7.50
CA LYS A 100 16.72 -14.74 -7.79
C LYS A 100 15.74 -15.28 -6.78
N ALA A 101 14.76 -16.05 -7.26
CA ALA A 101 13.86 -16.78 -6.38
C ALA A 101 14.65 -17.72 -5.46
N GLY A 102 14.30 -17.72 -4.16
CA GLY A 102 15.05 -18.45 -3.14
C GLY A 102 16.17 -17.65 -2.44
N THR A 103 16.53 -16.46 -2.95
CA THR A 103 17.39 -15.54 -2.20
C THR A 103 16.68 -15.07 -0.92
N PRO A 104 17.39 -14.91 0.21
CA PRO A 104 16.78 -14.40 1.44
C PRO A 104 16.01 -13.10 1.22
N GLY A 105 14.71 -13.08 1.61
CA GLY A 105 13.81 -11.95 1.42
C GLY A 105 12.99 -11.98 0.12
N VAL A 106 13.37 -12.79 -0.87
CA VAL A 106 12.56 -13.05 -2.07
C VAL A 106 11.60 -14.19 -1.78
N ARG A 107 10.33 -13.88 -1.58
CA ARG A 107 9.32 -14.84 -1.12
C ARG A 107 8.51 -15.48 -2.23
N PHE A 108 8.38 -14.78 -3.35
CA PHE A 108 7.56 -15.20 -4.49
C PHE A 108 8.32 -14.95 -5.77
N ASP A 109 8.16 -15.88 -6.70
CA ASP A 109 8.59 -15.74 -8.07
C ASP A 109 7.65 -14.76 -8.80
N ASN A 110 8.21 -13.80 -9.51
CA ASN A 110 7.44 -12.87 -10.32
C ASN A 110 7.18 -13.49 -11.71
N GLU A 111 5.95 -13.86 -11.96
CA GLU A 111 5.47 -14.35 -13.26
C GLU A 111 6.19 -15.61 -13.80
N GLY A 112 6.76 -16.43 -12.93
CA GLY A 112 7.50 -17.62 -13.35
C GLY A 112 8.86 -17.32 -13.97
N SER A 113 9.40 -16.12 -13.75
CA SER A 113 10.68 -15.67 -14.31
C SER A 113 11.92 -16.27 -13.63
N GLY A 114 11.75 -16.89 -12.48
CA GLY A 114 12.85 -17.31 -11.60
C GLY A 114 13.43 -16.18 -10.76
N TYR A 115 12.82 -15.00 -10.78
CA TYR A 115 13.19 -13.82 -10.01
C TYR A 115 11.98 -13.28 -9.24
N GLY A 116 12.25 -12.53 -8.20
CA GLY A 116 11.21 -11.85 -7.41
C GLY A 116 11.77 -10.63 -6.71
N PHE A 117 10.95 -10.01 -5.90
CA PHE A 117 11.33 -8.77 -5.23
C PHE A 117 11.59 -8.98 -3.74
N ARG A 118 12.64 -8.32 -3.23
CA ARG A 118 12.88 -8.13 -1.81
C ARG A 118 12.89 -6.65 -1.48
N THR A 119 12.35 -6.28 -0.33
CA THR A 119 12.38 -4.89 0.14
C THR A 119 13.74 -4.58 0.74
N VAL A 120 14.40 -3.55 0.22
CA VAL A 120 15.70 -3.08 0.72
C VAL A 120 15.59 -1.84 1.59
N LEU A 121 14.52 -1.04 1.41
CA LEU A 121 14.26 0.15 2.21
C LEU A 121 12.75 0.36 2.38
N ALA A 122 12.33 0.72 3.59
CA ALA A 122 11.00 1.24 3.86
C ALA A 122 11.10 2.71 4.27
N VAL A 123 10.35 3.56 3.57
CA VAL A 123 10.18 4.97 3.92
C VAL A 123 8.86 5.09 4.69
N PRO A 124 8.89 5.48 5.97
CA PRO A 124 7.66 5.60 6.74
C PRO A 124 6.77 6.73 6.22
N ALA A 125 5.44 6.57 6.39
CA ALA A 125 4.43 7.50 5.87
C ALA A 125 4.70 8.97 6.23
N GLN A 126 5.28 9.23 7.40
CA GLN A 126 5.60 10.59 7.87
C GLN A 126 6.69 11.28 7.04
N ARG A 127 7.46 10.51 6.27
CA ARG A 127 8.54 11.02 5.41
C ARG A 127 8.17 11.05 3.92
N THR A 128 6.95 10.64 3.57
CA THR A 128 6.51 10.60 2.17
C THR A 128 5.77 11.85 1.69
N PRO A 129 5.23 12.75 2.57
CA PRO A 129 4.59 13.95 2.09
C PRO A 129 5.59 14.86 1.37
N ILE A 130 5.23 15.27 0.16
CA ILE A 130 5.94 16.31 -0.56
C ILE A 130 5.18 17.65 -0.44
N PRO A 131 5.87 18.80 -0.47
CA PRO A 131 5.20 20.08 -0.54
C PRO A 131 4.23 20.12 -1.74
N SER A 132 3.02 20.61 -1.50
CA SER A 132 2.03 20.74 -2.56
C SER A 132 1.96 22.20 -3.03
N THR A 133 2.04 22.39 -4.34
CA THR A 133 1.74 23.65 -5.03
C THR A 133 0.31 23.64 -5.60
N CYS A 134 -0.44 22.56 -5.37
CA CYS A 134 -1.81 22.43 -5.84
C CYS A 134 -2.74 23.39 -5.09
N SER A 135 -3.46 24.23 -5.84
CA SER A 135 -4.57 25.03 -5.33
C SER A 135 -5.87 24.40 -5.84
N MET A 136 -6.39 23.47 -5.06
CA MET A 136 -7.60 22.72 -5.44
C MET A 136 -8.84 23.60 -5.21
N THR A 137 -9.59 23.86 -6.28
CA THR A 137 -10.92 24.47 -6.17
C THR A 137 -11.95 23.38 -5.90
N ARG A 138 -12.66 23.51 -4.79
CA ARG A 138 -13.72 22.57 -4.40
C ARG A 138 -15.05 23.04 -4.95
N PRO A 139 -15.90 22.13 -5.44
CA PRO A 139 -17.26 22.43 -5.88
C PRO A 139 -18.16 22.82 -4.72
#